data_4df3c6d9ed4cd5e1b884e066712d9629
#
_entry.id   4df3c6d9ed4cd5e1b884e066712d9629
#
_cell.length_a   1.000
_cell.length_b   1.000
_cell.length_c   1.000
_cell.angle_alpha   90.00
_cell.angle_beta   90.00
_cell.angle_gamma   90.00
#
_symmetry.space_group_name_H-M   'P 1'
#
loop_
_entity.id
_entity.type
_entity.pdbx_description
1 polymer ?
#
loop_
_entity_poly.entity_id
_entity_poly.type
_entity_poly.pdbx_seq_one_letter_code
_entity_poly.pdbx_strand_id
1 'polypeptide(L)'
;MKEFTLKPKQEKTIKINVGDESFQLPLQGSLSRKEVMNLATPKGTYSFLKRHVPKDILDNMDMEQYNELLKVWKSESEAVFGKSVGE
;
A
#
# COMPACT_ATOMS: atom_id res chain seq x y z
N MET A 1 3.76 36.18 13.47
CA MET A 1 3.69 35.17 12.37
C MET A 1 3.28 33.81 12.94
N LYS A 2 2.32 33.20 12.30
CA LYS A 2 1.93 31.85 12.71
C LYS A 2 2.82 30.81 12.07
N GLU A 3 3.19 29.81 12.84
CA GLU A 3 3.92 28.68 12.33
C GLU A 3 3.08 27.43 12.46
N PHE A 4 3.21 26.52 11.51
CA PHE A 4 2.55 25.23 11.56
C PHE A 4 3.58 24.15 11.23
N THR A 5 3.72 23.19 12.12
CA THR A 5 4.67 22.11 11.94
C THR A 5 3.94 20.84 11.54
N LEU A 6 4.29 20.29 10.37
CA LEU A 6 3.72 19.03 9.93
C LEU A 6 4.31 17.89 10.75
N LYS A 7 3.51 16.86 10.93
CA LYS A 7 3.98 15.66 11.63
C LYS A 7 5.11 15.01 10.83
N PRO A 8 6.10 14.42 11.52
CA PRO A 8 7.15 13.68 10.82
C PRO A 8 6.55 12.56 10.01
N LYS A 9 7.23 12.23 8.90
CA LYS A 9 6.82 11.11 8.07
C LYS A 9 6.84 9.82 8.88
N GLN A 10 5.75 9.07 8.85
CA GLN A 10 5.66 7.78 9.52
C GLN A 10 5.75 6.68 8.50
N GLU A 11 6.66 5.74 8.75
CA GLU A 11 6.81 4.57 7.88
C GLU A 11 6.17 3.38 8.58
N LYS A 12 5.04 2.94 8.05
CA LYS A 12 4.32 1.78 8.57
C LYS A 12 4.05 0.80 7.46
N THR A 13 4.23 -0.46 7.76
CA THR A 13 4.06 -1.54 6.80
C THR A 13 3.08 -2.56 7.32
N ILE A 14 2.53 -3.35 6.41
CA ILE A 14 1.73 -4.52 6.75
C ILE A 14 2.44 -5.75 6.18
N LYS A 15 2.48 -6.83 6.97
CA LYS A 15 3.02 -8.10 6.51
C LYS A 15 1.89 -8.93 5.92
N ILE A 16 2.10 -9.40 4.71
CA ILE A 16 1.14 -10.24 4.00
C ILE A 16 1.71 -11.64 3.87
N ASN A 17 0.93 -12.63 4.24
CA ASN A 17 1.32 -14.03 4.10
C ASN A 17 0.56 -14.66 2.95
N VAL A 18 1.29 -15.35 2.07
CA VAL A 18 0.71 -16.08 0.94
C VAL A 18 1.30 -17.48 0.98
N GLY A 19 0.52 -18.43 1.50
CA GLY A 19 1.03 -19.79 1.73
C GLY A 19 2.20 -19.76 2.71
N ASP A 20 3.33 -20.30 2.30
CA ASP A 20 4.54 -20.35 3.13
C ASP A 20 5.42 -19.11 2.97
N GLU A 21 5.03 -18.20 2.09
CA GLU A 21 5.82 -17.01 1.80
C GLU A 21 5.17 -15.77 2.39
N SER A 22 5.98 -14.73 2.58
CA SER A 22 5.47 -13.47 3.10
C SER A 22 6.24 -12.30 2.49
N PHE A 23 5.61 -11.14 2.50
CA PHE A 23 6.24 -9.89 2.08
C PHE A 23 5.61 -8.74 2.87
N GLN A 24 6.25 -7.59 2.81
CA GLN A 24 5.76 -6.40 3.49
C GLN A 24 5.41 -5.32 2.48
N LEU A 25 4.31 -4.63 2.73
CA LEU A 25 3.89 -3.48 1.92
C LEU A 25 3.83 -2.25 2.80
N PRO A 26 4.38 -1.11 2.35
CA PRO A 26 4.16 0.13 3.07
C PRO A 26 2.70 0.53 2.96
N LEU A 27 2.12 0.99 4.06
CA LEU A 27 0.74 1.46 4.05
C LEU A 27 0.65 2.78 3.28
N GLN A 28 -0.54 3.08 2.74
CA GLN A 28 -0.72 4.25 1.90
C GLN A 28 -0.31 5.56 2.57
N GLY A 29 -0.55 5.67 3.87
CA GLY A 29 -0.16 6.86 4.63
C GLY A 29 1.35 7.06 4.76
N SER A 30 2.13 6.01 4.46
CA SER A 30 3.59 6.10 4.46
C SER A 30 4.17 6.51 3.12
N LEU A 31 3.33 6.63 2.09
CA LEU A 31 3.78 6.93 0.74
C LEU A 31 3.80 8.43 0.48
N SER A 32 4.63 8.84 -0.48
CA SER A 32 4.63 10.22 -0.92
C SER A 32 3.32 10.51 -1.68
N ARG A 33 3.00 11.80 -1.79
CA ARG A 33 1.84 12.23 -2.55
C ARG A 33 1.88 11.73 -3.99
N LYS A 34 3.06 11.77 -4.59
CA LYS A 34 3.25 11.32 -5.97
C LYS A 34 2.91 9.84 -6.12
N GLU A 35 3.36 9.02 -5.17
CA GLU A 35 3.07 7.60 -5.19
C GLU A 35 1.58 7.32 -5.01
N VAL A 36 0.94 8.01 -4.08
CA VAL A 36 -0.50 7.85 -3.85
C VAL A 36 -1.30 8.21 -5.10
N MET A 37 -0.92 9.29 -5.78
CA MET A 37 -1.60 9.69 -7.01
C MET A 37 -1.46 8.64 -8.11
N ASN A 38 -0.32 7.97 -8.18
CA ASN A 38 -0.12 6.89 -9.14
C ASN A 38 -1.01 5.67 -8.85
N LEU A 39 -1.38 5.48 -7.59
CA LEU A 39 -2.26 4.38 -7.23
C LEU A 39 -3.71 4.59 -7.68
N ALA A 40 -4.05 5.76 -8.18
CA ALA A 40 -5.39 6.04 -8.68
C ALA A 40 -5.71 5.24 -9.97
N THR A 41 -4.71 4.69 -10.65
CA THR A 41 -4.91 3.88 -11.83
C THR A 41 -4.50 2.44 -11.57
N PRO A 42 -5.14 1.45 -12.24
CA PRO A 42 -4.74 0.05 -12.11
C PRO A 42 -3.29 -0.19 -12.50
N LYS A 43 -2.82 0.49 -13.53
CA LYS A 43 -1.43 0.37 -14.00
C LYS A 43 -0.45 0.88 -12.94
N GLY A 44 -0.75 2.01 -12.33
CA GLY A 44 0.09 2.58 -11.27
C GLY A 44 0.12 1.68 -10.05
N THR A 45 -1.02 1.14 -9.66
CA THR A 45 -1.11 0.20 -8.55
C THR A 45 -0.25 -1.04 -8.82
N TYR A 46 -0.38 -1.61 -10.02
CA TYR A 46 0.39 -2.80 -10.37
C TYR A 46 1.90 -2.51 -10.37
N SER A 47 2.30 -1.35 -10.90
CA SER A 47 3.70 -0.95 -10.90
C SER A 47 4.26 -0.81 -9.49
N PHE A 48 3.46 -0.28 -8.58
CA PHE A 48 3.84 -0.17 -7.17
C PHE A 48 4.04 -1.56 -6.57
N LEU A 49 3.08 -2.45 -6.78
CA LEU A 49 3.15 -3.80 -6.23
C LEU A 49 4.36 -4.57 -6.77
N LYS A 50 4.71 -4.38 -8.03
CA LYS A 50 5.88 -5.03 -8.62
C LYS A 50 7.18 -4.65 -7.92
N ARG A 51 7.24 -3.48 -7.31
CA ARG A 51 8.44 -3.04 -6.59
C ARG A 51 8.54 -3.61 -5.18
N HIS A 52 7.41 -3.98 -4.60
CA HIS A 52 7.36 -4.40 -3.19
C HIS A 52 7.03 -5.87 -3.00
N VAL A 53 6.33 -6.47 -3.94
CA VAL A 53 5.93 -7.88 -3.86
C VAL A 53 6.93 -8.71 -4.67
N PRO A 54 7.48 -9.80 -4.11
CA PRO A 54 8.34 -10.68 -4.89
C PRO A 54 7.64 -11.12 -6.17
N LYS A 55 8.39 -11.12 -7.27
CA LYS A 55 7.82 -11.41 -8.59
C LYS A 55 7.09 -12.73 -8.64
N ASP A 56 7.68 -13.78 -8.07
CA ASP A 56 7.08 -15.11 -8.09
C ASP A 56 5.74 -15.15 -7.38
N ILE A 57 5.63 -14.44 -6.26
CA ILE A 57 4.37 -14.39 -5.52
C ILE A 57 3.33 -13.64 -6.32
N LEU A 58 3.70 -12.50 -6.88
CA LEU A 58 2.77 -11.67 -7.64
C LEU A 58 2.28 -12.37 -8.90
N ASP A 59 3.18 -13.02 -9.64
CA ASP A 59 2.84 -13.69 -10.89
C ASP A 59 1.94 -14.91 -10.67
N ASN A 60 2.06 -15.58 -9.52
CA ASN A 60 1.28 -16.77 -9.21
C ASN A 60 -0.03 -16.47 -8.48
N MET A 61 -0.27 -15.21 -8.18
CA MET A 61 -1.47 -14.78 -7.49
C MET A 61 -2.65 -14.80 -8.45
N ASP A 62 -3.76 -15.46 -8.08
CA ASP A 62 -4.96 -15.39 -8.91
C ASP A 62 -5.70 -14.06 -8.66
N MET A 63 -6.74 -13.81 -9.45
CA MET A 63 -7.45 -12.55 -9.36
C MET A 63 -8.15 -12.37 -8.02
N GLU A 64 -8.61 -13.46 -7.43
CA GLU A 64 -9.26 -13.40 -6.13
C GLU A 64 -8.26 -13.00 -5.04
N GLN A 65 -7.08 -13.60 -5.04
CA GLN A 65 -6.01 -13.24 -4.12
C GLN A 65 -5.54 -11.81 -4.32
N TYR A 66 -5.42 -11.39 -5.57
CA TYR A 66 -5.00 -10.03 -5.90
C TYR A 66 -6.00 -9.00 -5.36
N ASN A 67 -7.29 -9.24 -5.58
CA ASN A 67 -8.32 -8.35 -5.09
C ASN A 67 -8.37 -8.32 -3.57
N GLU A 68 -8.18 -9.46 -2.93
CA GLU A 68 -8.11 -9.57 -1.48
C GLU A 68 -6.95 -8.76 -0.93
N LEU A 69 -5.79 -8.86 -1.57
CA LEU A 69 -4.61 -8.11 -1.19
C LEU A 69 -4.88 -6.60 -1.21
N LEU A 70 -5.46 -6.11 -2.29
CA LEU A 70 -5.77 -4.70 -2.42
C LEU A 70 -6.76 -4.24 -1.35
N LYS A 71 -7.76 -5.07 -1.07
CA LYS A 71 -8.76 -4.77 -0.07
C LYS A 71 -8.17 -4.70 1.34
N VAL A 72 -7.34 -5.67 1.69
CA VAL A 72 -6.68 -5.72 3.00
C VAL A 72 -5.73 -4.53 3.16
N TRP A 73 -4.96 -4.24 2.13
CA TRP A 73 -4.02 -3.13 2.14
C TRP A 73 -4.72 -1.80 2.37
N LYS A 74 -5.81 -1.56 1.65
CA LYS A 74 -6.60 -0.34 1.80
C LYS A 74 -7.21 -0.25 3.20
N SER A 75 -7.81 -1.34 3.65
CA SER A 75 -8.47 -1.40 4.95
C SER A 75 -7.48 -1.13 6.09
N GLU A 76 -6.31 -1.73 6.03
CA GLU A 76 -5.29 -1.53 7.06
C GLU A 76 -4.72 -0.12 7.02
N SER A 77 -4.58 0.45 5.83
CA SER A 77 -4.13 1.83 5.69
C SER A 77 -5.11 2.79 6.38
N GLU A 78 -6.40 2.55 6.22
CA GLU A 78 -7.43 3.36 6.87
C GLU A 78 -7.42 3.16 8.39
N ALA A 79 -7.20 1.94 8.86
CA ALA A 79 -7.17 1.65 10.29
C ALA A 79 -6.01 2.34 11.00
N VAL A 80 -4.85 2.43 10.35
CA VAL A 80 -3.66 3.04 10.94
C VAL A 80 -3.62 4.55 10.77
N PHE A 81 -4.01 5.06 9.61
CA PHE A 81 -3.89 6.49 9.27
C PHE A 81 -5.23 7.23 9.22
N GLY A 82 -6.33 6.55 9.48
CA GLY A 82 -7.65 7.12 9.35
C GLY A 82 -8.17 6.93 7.94
N LYS A 83 -9.04 7.84 7.48
CA LYS A 83 -9.63 7.71 6.16
C LYS A 83 -8.58 7.70 5.07
N SER A 84 -8.92 7.07 3.95
CA SER A 84 -8.04 6.92 2.81
C SER A 84 -7.44 8.26 2.37
N VAL A 85 -6.15 8.23 2.06
CA VAL A 85 -5.40 9.40 1.62
C VAL A 85 -5.94 9.93 0.28
N GLY A 86 -6.63 9.12 -0.48
CA GLY A 86 -7.16 9.50 -1.78
C GLY A 86 -8.52 10.17 -1.76
N GLU A 87 -9.11 10.38 -0.61
CA GLU A 87 -10.41 11.02 -0.49
C GLU A 87 -10.37 12.53 -0.50
#